data_c24a79b6277992c1e26029f427970eb3
#
_entry.id   c24a79b6277992c1e26029f427970eb3
#
_cell.length_a   1.000
_cell.length_b   1.000
_cell.length_c   1.000
_cell.angle_alpha   90.00
_cell.angle_beta   90.00
_cell.angle_gamma   90.00
#
_symmetry.space_group_name_H-M   'P 1'
#
loop_
_entity.id
_entity.type
_entity.pdbx_description
1 polymer ?
#
loop_
_entity_poly.entity_id
_entity_poly.type
_entity_poly.pdbx_seq_one_letter_code
_entity_poly.pdbx_strand_id
1 'polypeptide(L)'
;LVRKALLVPGLEPYLQFFWKPDKGIQVCEIAGRFFGYEHELTDMVYGFSIEELLLNYLYEKDKIQTMFAQHDIYAPSKYGAVLYFQGRQLQIADQKAAYQLAQERCVVKPWIFYKEGENVIEYGPNPYLALYYIEADTRGQLEKETRKFFSEMSIRDPKGQEVAYRNKKPQNY
;
A
#
# COMPACT_ATOMS: atom_id res chain seq x y z
N LEU A 1 1.97 25.31 -13.77
CA LEU A 1 2.96 24.30 -14.22
C LEU A 1 2.33 22.93 -14.42
N VAL A 2 1.57 22.42 -13.46
CA VAL A 2 0.91 21.11 -13.55
C VAL A 2 -0.03 21.03 -14.77
N ARG A 3 -0.83 22.06 -15.04
CA ARG A 3 -1.71 22.10 -16.23
C ARG A 3 -0.99 21.98 -17.56
N LYS A 4 0.25 22.47 -17.69
CA LYS A 4 1.02 22.37 -18.95
C LYS A 4 1.71 21.01 -19.13
N ALA A 5 2.08 20.35 -18.05
CA ALA A 5 2.70 19.02 -18.11
C ALA A 5 1.68 17.88 -18.35
N LEU A 6 0.39 18.13 -18.08
CA LEU A 6 -0.67 17.12 -18.12
C LEU A 6 -1.53 17.15 -19.39
N LEU A 7 -1.22 18.00 -20.36
CA LEU A 7 -1.98 18.12 -21.61
C LEU A 7 -1.50 17.14 -22.70
N VAL A 8 -1.18 15.90 -22.32
CA VAL A 8 -1.08 14.81 -23.29
C VAL A 8 -2.48 14.20 -23.43
N PRO A 9 -3.16 14.37 -24.59
CA PRO A 9 -4.49 13.80 -24.78
C PRO A 9 -4.48 12.29 -24.53
N GLY A 10 -5.37 11.80 -23.68
CA GLY A 10 -5.48 10.37 -23.36
C GLY A 10 -4.52 9.85 -22.29
N LEU A 11 -3.70 10.71 -21.68
CA LEU A 11 -2.91 10.37 -20.50
C LEU A 11 -3.64 10.84 -19.24
N GLU A 12 -4.10 9.89 -18.42
CA GLU A 12 -4.60 10.17 -17.08
C GLU A 12 -3.42 10.08 -16.09
N PRO A 13 -2.83 11.22 -15.69
CA PRO A 13 -1.64 11.19 -14.85
C PRO A 13 -1.99 10.90 -13.41
N TYR A 14 -1.22 10.05 -12.81
CA TYR A 14 -1.16 9.91 -11.36
C TYR A 14 -0.17 10.94 -10.79
N LEU A 15 -0.58 11.65 -9.74
CA LEU A 15 0.21 12.66 -9.07
C LEU A 15 0.47 12.28 -7.62
N GLN A 16 1.73 12.04 -7.27
CA GLN A 16 2.16 11.89 -5.89
C GLN A 16 2.74 13.21 -5.37
N PHE A 17 2.32 13.60 -4.17
CA PHE A 17 2.79 14.84 -3.56
C PHE A 17 2.96 14.70 -2.04
N PHE A 18 3.84 15.51 -1.48
CA PHE A 18 3.93 15.75 -0.04
C PHE A 18 3.20 17.05 0.30
N TRP A 19 2.39 17.01 1.33
CA TRP A 19 1.82 18.22 1.91
C TRP A 19 2.48 18.52 3.24
N LYS A 20 2.90 19.79 3.42
CA LYS A 20 3.47 20.31 4.68
C LYS A 20 2.74 21.59 5.03
N PRO A 21 2.32 21.77 6.32
CA PRO A 21 1.56 22.96 6.72
C PRO A 21 2.26 24.30 6.40
N ASP A 22 3.59 24.33 6.52
CA ASP A 22 4.44 25.51 6.30
C ASP A 22 4.93 25.69 4.85
N LYS A 23 4.89 24.64 4.03
CA LYS A 23 5.46 24.63 2.68
C LYS A 23 4.45 24.31 1.57
N GLY A 24 3.24 23.97 1.95
CA GLY A 24 2.18 23.59 0.99
C GLY A 24 2.47 22.26 0.28
N ILE A 25 1.95 22.12 -0.93
CA ILE A 25 2.05 20.93 -1.75
C ILE A 25 3.38 20.91 -2.49
N GLN A 26 4.15 19.83 -2.32
CA GLN A 26 5.39 19.54 -3.05
C GLN A 26 5.19 18.29 -3.88
N VAL A 27 5.22 18.41 -5.21
CA VAL A 27 5.08 17.26 -6.12
C VAL A 27 6.31 16.38 -6.00
N CYS A 28 6.09 15.09 -5.78
CA CYS A 28 7.11 14.05 -5.74
C CYS A 28 7.27 13.38 -7.10
N GLU A 29 6.16 12.88 -7.66
CA GLU A 29 6.15 12.12 -8.91
C GLU A 29 4.87 12.40 -9.69
N ILE A 30 4.98 12.31 -11.02
CA ILE A 30 3.85 12.27 -11.96
C ILE A 30 4.05 11.03 -12.82
N ALA A 31 3.10 10.10 -12.79
CA ALA A 31 3.14 8.88 -13.59
C ALA A 31 1.90 8.76 -14.46
N GLY A 32 2.06 8.26 -15.68
CA GLY A 32 0.95 7.97 -16.61
C GLY A 32 0.34 6.58 -16.39
N ARG A 33 0.31 6.09 -15.15
CA ARG A 33 -0.26 4.79 -14.76
C ARG A 33 -0.75 4.83 -13.33
N PHE A 34 -1.61 3.89 -12.96
CA PHE A 34 -1.97 3.68 -11.57
C PHE A 34 -0.80 3.11 -10.76
N PHE A 35 -0.83 3.32 -9.44
CA PHE A 35 0.11 2.67 -8.54
C PHE A 35 -0.08 1.16 -8.50
N GLY A 36 1.03 0.43 -8.33
CA GLY A 36 1.01 -1.02 -8.42
C GLY A 36 0.21 -1.71 -7.33
N TYR A 37 0.28 -1.23 -6.10
CA TYR A 37 -0.35 -1.90 -4.96
C TYR A 37 -1.41 -1.06 -4.24
N GLU A 38 -1.47 0.24 -4.47
CA GLU A 38 -2.38 1.13 -3.77
C GLU A 38 -3.79 1.18 -4.39
N HIS A 39 -3.95 0.70 -5.63
CA HIS A 39 -5.26 0.69 -6.29
C HIS A 39 -6.30 -0.16 -5.53
N GLU A 40 -5.88 -1.27 -4.91
CA GLU A 40 -6.76 -2.11 -4.09
C GLU A 40 -7.23 -1.41 -2.80
N LEU A 41 -6.49 -0.40 -2.30
CA LEU A 41 -6.95 0.39 -1.16
C LEU A 41 -8.21 1.19 -1.46
N THR A 42 -8.39 1.65 -2.68
CA THR A 42 -9.58 2.41 -3.08
C THR A 42 -10.82 1.54 -2.96
N ASP A 43 -10.74 0.29 -3.41
CA ASP A 43 -11.83 -0.67 -3.27
C ASP A 43 -12.12 -0.98 -1.79
N MET A 44 -11.10 -1.25 -0.99
CA MET A 44 -11.24 -1.55 0.44
C MET A 44 -11.86 -0.39 1.24
N VAL A 45 -11.49 0.87 0.92
CA VAL A 45 -11.86 2.04 1.72
C VAL A 45 -13.13 2.69 1.23
N TYR A 46 -13.33 2.73 -0.09
CA TYR A 46 -14.44 3.45 -0.74
C TYR A 46 -15.45 2.53 -1.41
N GLY A 47 -15.15 1.24 -1.60
CA GLY A 47 -16.06 0.27 -2.20
C GLY A 47 -16.19 0.36 -3.71
N PHE A 48 -15.23 0.98 -4.40
CA PHE A 48 -15.14 0.97 -5.86
C PHE A 48 -13.69 0.80 -6.33
N SER A 49 -13.52 0.13 -7.46
CA SER A 49 -12.20 -0.11 -8.08
C SER A 49 -11.80 1.07 -8.97
N ILE A 50 -10.54 1.47 -8.91
CA ILE A 50 -9.97 2.49 -9.82
C ILE A 50 -10.02 2.01 -11.27
N GLU A 51 -9.85 0.72 -11.52
CA GLU A 51 -9.94 0.12 -12.85
C GLU A 51 -11.36 0.22 -13.42
N GLU A 52 -12.37 -0.03 -12.60
CA GLU A 52 -13.77 0.16 -12.99
C GLU A 52 -14.06 1.64 -13.29
N LEU A 53 -13.57 2.54 -12.45
CA LEU A 53 -13.67 3.99 -12.70
C LEU A 53 -13.06 4.37 -14.05
N LEU A 54 -11.86 3.85 -14.37
CA LEU A 54 -11.22 4.12 -15.66
C LEU A 54 -12.01 3.56 -16.83
N LEU A 55 -12.51 2.33 -16.74
CA LEU A 55 -13.32 1.72 -17.78
C LEU A 55 -14.62 2.52 -18.02
N ASN A 56 -15.29 2.93 -16.95
CA ASN A 56 -16.48 3.77 -17.05
C ASN A 56 -16.14 5.15 -17.65
N TYR A 57 -15.00 5.73 -17.29
CA TYR A 57 -14.55 6.99 -17.89
C TYR A 57 -14.34 6.88 -19.41
N LEU A 58 -13.79 5.77 -19.88
CA LEU A 58 -13.50 5.56 -21.30
C LEU A 58 -14.75 5.20 -22.13
N TYR A 59 -15.65 4.40 -21.56
CA TYR A 59 -16.73 3.77 -22.32
C TYR A 59 -18.14 4.18 -21.88
N GLU A 60 -18.33 4.59 -20.62
CA GLU A 60 -19.63 4.82 -20.02
C GLU A 60 -19.64 6.02 -19.06
N LYS A 61 -19.28 7.20 -19.57
CA LYS A 61 -19.06 8.42 -18.77
C LYS A 61 -20.22 8.80 -17.85
N ASP A 62 -21.44 8.48 -18.24
CA ASP A 62 -22.63 8.78 -17.44
C ASP A 62 -22.66 7.97 -16.12
N LYS A 63 -22.01 6.82 -16.07
CA LYS A 63 -21.92 6.01 -14.85
C LYS A 63 -21.01 6.62 -13.78
N ILE A 64 -20.05 7.46 -14.16
CA ILE A 64 -19.11 8.08 -13.22
C ILE A 64 -19.84 8.93 -12.17
N GLN A 65 -20.79 9.76 -12.60
CA GLN A 65 -21.55 10.59 -11.67
C GLN A 65 -22.36 9.73 -10.69
N THR A 66 -22.93 8.63 -11.16
CA THR A 66 -23.67 7.69 -10.32
C THR A 66 -22.74 6.99 -9.33
N MET A 67 -21.55 6.57 -9.74
CA MET A 67 -20.55 5.97 -8.85
C MET A 67 -20.16 6.95 -7.74
N PHE A 68 -19.79 8.18 -8.07
CA PHE A 68 -19.44 9.17 -7.05
C PHE A 68 -20.60 9.58 -6.15
N ALA A 69 -21.83 9.53 -6.64
CA ALA A 69 -23.01 9.81 -5.81
C ALA A 69 -23.30 8.69 -4.79
N GLN A 70 -22.83 7.46 -5.08
CA GLN A 70 -23.01 6.31 -4.20
C GLN A 70 -21.88 6.16 -3.16
N HIS A 71 -20.75 6.84 -3.36
CA HIS A 71 -19.56 6.72 -2.52
C HIS A 71 -19.10 8.09 -2.04
N ASP A 72 -19.19 8.34 -0.73
CA ASP A 72 -18.67 9.57 -0.15
C ASP A 72 -17.15 9.47 0.06
N ILE A 73 -16.39 10.11 -0.83
CA ILE A 73 -14.92 10.12 -0.75
C ILE A 73 -14.38 10.88 0.48
N TYR A 74 -15.21 11.70 1.14
CA TYR A 74 -14.85 12.42 2.36
C TYR A 74 -15.25 11.69 3.64
N ALA A 75 -16.11 10.68 3.53
CA ALA A 75 -16.56 9.85 4.65
C ALA A 75 -16.39 8.35 4.32
N PRO A 76 -15.16 7.85 4.25
CA PRO A 76 -14.92 6.44 3.95
C PRO A 76 -15.55 5.54 5.02
N SER A 77 -16.10 4.41 4.60
CA SER A 77 -16.70 3.42 5.51
C SER A 77 -15.68 2.66 6.35
N LYS A 78 -14.44 2.62 5.87
CA LYS A 78 -13.31 1.93 6.48
C LYS A 78 -12.03 2.76 6.37
N TYR A 79 -11.07 2.44 7.20
CA TYR A 79 -9.70 2.93 7.10
C TYR A 79 -8.82 1.77 6.64
N GLY A 80 -7.97 2.01 5.65
CA GLY A 80 -7.10 0.98 5.09
C GLY A 80 -5.64 1.40 5.03
N ALA A 81 -4.74 0.42 5.07
CA ALA A 81 -3.32 0.61 4.83
C ALA A 81 -2.71 -0.58 4.09
N VAL A 82 -1.68 -0.30 3.29
CA VAL A 82 -0.77 -1.33 2.77
C VAL A 82 0.52 -1.25 3.56
N LEU A 83 0.89 -2.33 4.22
CA LEU A 83 2.11 -2.44 5.00
C LEU A 83 3.17 -3.16 4.18
N TYR A 84 4.26 -2.47 3.86
CA TYR A 84 5.38 -2.99 3.08
C TYR A 84 6.50 -3.41 4.00
N PHE A 85 6.93 -4.67 3.90
CA PHE A 85 8.09 -5.20 4.58
C PHE A 85 9.17 -5.55 3.56
N GLN A 86 10.26 -4.82 3.61
CA GLN A 86 11.42 -5.00 2.77
C GLN A 86 12.55 -5.62 3.57
N GLY A 87 13.52 -6.22 2.89
CA GLY A 87 14.60 -6.89 3.60
C GLY A 87 15.92 -7.00 2.83
N ARG A 88 16.81 -7.80 3.40
CA ARG A 88 18.16 -8.05 2.89
C ARG A 88 18.15 -9.28 2.01
N GLN A 89 19.15 -9.37 1.14
CA GLN A 89 19.45 -10.55 0.33
C GLN A 89 20.06 -11.66 1.21
N LEU A 90 19.21 -12.36 1.96
CA LEU A 90 19.59 -13.49 2.80
C LEU A 90 18.65 -14.66 2.51
N GLN A 91 19.03 -15.86 2.92
CA GLN A 91 18.14 -17.02 2.84
C GLN A 91 17.07 -16.93 3.92
N ILE A 92 15.84 -17.27 3.57
CA ILE A 92 14.74 -17.37 4.53
C ILE A 92 14.80 -18.71 5.24
N ALA A 93 14.88 -18.71 6.57
CA ALA A 93 14.84 -19.93 7.38
C ALA A 93 13.67 -19.98 8.35
N ASP A 94 13.21 -18.84 8.87
CA ASP A 94 12.04 -18.75 9.75
C ASP A 94 11.22 -17.51 9.40
N GLN A 95 9.97 -17.72 9.07
CA GLN A 95 8.99 -16.66 8.78
C GLN A 95 7.63 -16.92 9.46
N LYS A 96 7.62 -17.67 10.56
CA LYS A 96 6.37 -17.98 11.30
C LYS A 96 5.61 -16.73 11.71
N ALA A 97 6.33 -15.70 12.15
CA ALA A 97 5.71 -14.43 12.54
C ALA A 97 4.98 -13.78 11.35
N ALA A 98 5.53 -13.83 10.14
CA ALA A 98 4.87 -13.30 8.96
C ALA A 98 3.56 -14.06 8.64
N TYR A 99 3.55 -15.38 8.76
CA TYR A 99 2.33 -16.18 8.57
C TYR A 99 1.31 -15.99 9.70
N GLN A 100 1.75 -15.80 10.94
CA GLN A 100 0.85 -15.48 12.05
C GLN A 100 0.15 -14.13 11.83
N LEU A 101 0.90 -13.11 11.44
CA LEU A 101 0.34 -11.80 11.08
C LEU A 101 -0.63 -11.88 9.90
N ALA A 102 -0.40 -12.76 8.94
CA ALA A 102 -1.32 -12.97 7.82
C ALA A 102 -2.69 -13.54 8.23
N GLN A 103 -2.82 -14.10 9.41
CA GLN A 103 -4.08 -14.62 9.97
C GLN A 103 -4.82 -13.62 10.88
N GLU A 104 -4.26 -12.43 11.08
CA GLU A 104 -4.91 -11.40 11.87
C GLU A 104 -6.23 -10.94 11.24
N ARG A 105 -7.23 -10.69 12.09
CA ARG A 105 -8.58 -10.33 11.62
C ARG A 105 -8.64 -9.07 10.77
N CYS A 106 -7.71 -8.15 10.98
CA CYS A 106 -7.62 -6.90 10.21
C CYS A 106 -7.02 -7.09 8.80
N VAL A 107 -6.48 -8.28 8.48
CA VAL A 107 -5.85 -8.55 7.19
C VAL A 107 -6.91 -8.93 6.17
N VAL A 108 -7.01 -8.13 5.12
CA VAL A 108 -7.86 -8.40 3.96
C VAL A 108 -7.11 -9.28 2.95
N LYS A 109 -5.83 -8.96 2.71
CA LYS A 109 -5.02 -9.66 1.71
C LYS A 109 -3.54 -9.66 2.13
N PRO A 110 -2.95 -10.84 2.39
CA PRO A 110 -1.52 -10.97 2.63
C PRO A 110 -0.79 -11.40 1.35
N TRP A 111 0.44 -10.89 1.18
CA TRP A 111 1.41 -11.39 0.20
C TRP A 111 2.71 -11.70 0.93
N ILE A 112 3.18 -12.94 0.87
CA ILE A 112 4.48 -13.38 1.35
C ILE A 112 5.24 -13.89 0.14
N PHE A 113 6.31 -13.18 -0.25
CA PHE A 113 6.94 -13.34 -1.57
C PHE A 113 7.92 -14.51 -1.62
N TYR A 114 8.44 -14.96 -0.49
CA TYR A 114 9.42 -16.02 -0.42
C TYR A 114 8.98 -17.14 0.52
N LYS A 115 9.46 -18.35 0.26
CA LYS A 115 9.26 -19.53 1.13
C LYS A 115 10.51 -19.80 1.97
N GLU A 116 10.35 -20.60 3.02
CA GLU A 116 11.50 -21.14 3.77
C GLU A 116 12.42 -21.92 2.84
N GLY A 117 13.72 -21.70 2.95
CA GLY A 117 14.76 -22.25 2.09
C GLY A 117 15.13 -21.39 0.89
N GLU A 118 14.28 -20.45 0.48
CA GLU A 118 14.55 -19.56 -0.66
C GLU A 118 15.51 -18.44 -0.28
N ASN A 119 16.31 -18.01 -1.26
CA ASN A 119 17.12 -16.81 -1.14
C ASN A 119 16.29 -15.60 -1.61
N VAL A 120 16.37 -14.52 -0.86
CA VAL A 120 15.79 -13.25 -1.29
C VAL A 120 16.54 -12.74 -2.51
N ILE A 121 15.86 -12.67 -3.64
CA ILE A 121 16.39 -12.16 -4.90
C ILE A 121 16.05 -10.67 -4.97
N GLU A 122 17.06 -9.86 -5.29
CA GLU A 122 16.85 -8.43 -5.45
C GLU A 122 16.23 -8.13 -6.80
N TYR A 123 15.01 -7.58 -6.75
CA TYR A 123 14.42 -6.85 -7.86
C TYR A 123 14.43 -5.36 -7.49
N GLY A 124 15.59 -4.71 -7.67
CA GLY A 124 15.79 -3.32 -7.25
C GLY A 124 16.43 -3.18 -5.86
N PRO A 125 16.52 -1.96 -5.33
CA PRO A 125 17.33 -1.66 -4.14
C PRO A 125 16.79 -2.24 -2.83
N ASN A 126 15.51 -2.58 -2.78
CA ASN A 126 14.86 -3.08 -1.56
C ASN A 126 13.83 -4.16 -1.90
N PRO A 127 14.19 -5.45 -1.89
CA PRO A 127 13.27 -6.54 -2.18
C PRO A 127 12.12 -6.59 -1.16
N TYR A 128 10.90 -6.77 -1.65
CA TYR A 128 9.75 -7.00 -0.78
C TYR A 128 9.76 -8.42 -0.23
N LEU A 129 9.61 -8.55 1.08
CA LEU A 129 9.47 -9.84 1.77
C LEU A 129 8.00 -10.18 2.00
N ALA A 130 7.23 -9.20 2.43
CA ALA A 130 5.81 -9.34 2.66
C ALA A 130 5.08 -8.02 2.47
N LEU A 131 3.79 -8.12 2.18
CA LEU A 131 2.88 -7.02 1.99
C LEU A 131 1.53 -7.41 2.58
N TYR A 132 0.93 -6.53 3.38
CA TYR A 132 -0.38 -6.77 3.99
C TYR A 132 -1.30 -5.60 3.72
N TYR A 133 -2.47 -5.89 3.15
CA TYR A 133 -3.59 -4.97 3.14
C TYR A 133 -4.36 -5.18 4.43
N ILE A 134 -4.44 -4.13 5.24
CA ILE A 134 -5.17 -4.16 6.50
C ILE A 134 -6.26 -3.12 6.53
N GLU A 135 -7.36 -3.41 7.20
CA GLU A 135 -8.49 -2.51 7.40
C GLU A 135 -8.87 -2.37 8.86
N ALA A 136 -9.54 -1.28 9.19
CA ALA A 136 -10.11 -1.03 10.50
C ALA A 136 -11.32 -0.08 10.41
N ASP A 137 -12.21 -0.14 11.42
CA ASP A 137 -13.38 0.74 11.49
C ASP A 137 -13.04 2.17 11.92
N THR A 138 -11.87 2.38 12.54
CA THR A 138 -11.41 3.70 12.97
C THR A 138 -9.93 3.91 12.68
N ARG A 139 -9.53 5.16 12.49
CA ARG A 139 -8.12 5.53 12.31
C ARG A 139 -7.23 5.08 13.48
N GLY A 140 -7.69 5.27 14.72
CA GLY A 140 -6.92 4.86 15.90
C GLY A 140 -6.68 3.35 15.97
N GLN A 141 -7.67 2.57 15.52
CA GLN A 141 -7.55 1.11 15.42
C GLN A 141 -6.55 0.72 14.32
N LEU A 142 -6.62 1.34 13.13
CA LEU A 142 -5.66 1.12 12.07
C LEU A 142 -4.22 1.44 12.49
N GLU A 143 -4.01 2.55 13.20
CA GLU A 143 -2.70 2.93 13.72
C GLU A 143 -2.17 1.93 14.76
N LYS A 144 -3.04 1.39 15.61
CA LYS A 144 -2.70 0.34 16.60
C LYS A 144 -2.26 -0.94 15.88
N GLU A 145 -3.03 -1.41 14.91
CA GLU A 145 -2.70 -2.60 14.13
C GLU A 145 -1.41 -2.40 13.33
N THR A 146 -1.24 -1.27 12.69
CA THR A 146 0.00 -0.92 11.99
C THR A 146 1.24 -1.03 12.90
N ARG A 147 1.16 -0.45 14.11
CA ARG A 147 2.25 -0.56 15.10
C ARG A 147 2.51 -2.00 15.53
N LYS A 148 1.46 -2.81 15.72
CA LYS A 148 1.58 -4.23 16.03
C LYS A 148 2.37 -4.96 14.94
N PHE A 149 1.98 -4.81 13.67
CA PHE A 149 2.66 -5.45 12.54
C PHE A 149 4.14 -5.08 12.48
N PHE A 150 4.50 -3.81 12.61
CA PHE A 150 5.90 -3.38 12.61
C PHE A 150 6.70 -3.87 13.83
N SER A 151 6.07 -4.11 14.96
CA SER A 151 6.74 -4.64 16.16
C SER A 151 6.91 -6.16 16.14
N GLU A 152 5.96 -6.89 15.57
CA GLU A 152 5.91 -8.34 15.60
C GLU A 152 6.49 -9.02 14.35
N MET A 153 6.59 -8.30 13.21
CA MET A 153 7.19 -8.83 12.00
C MET A 153 8.63 -9.30 12.27
N SER A 154 8.89 -10.56 11.96
CA SER A 154 10.22 -11.15 12.03
C SER A 154 10.36 -12.23 10.96
N ILE A 155 11.43 -12.12 10.18
CA ILE A 155 11.86 -13.11 9.19
C ILE A 155 13.36 -13.31 9.41
N ARG A 156 13.81 -14.56 9.63
CA ARG A 156 15.19 -14.85 9.99
C ARG A 156 15.87 -15.77 9.00
N ASP A 157 17.18 -15.60 8.87
CA ASP A 157 18.06 -16.49 8.14
C ASP A 157 18.45 -17.73 8.98
N PRO A 158 19.18 -18.73 8.40
CA PRO A 158 19.66 -19.90 9.13
C PRO A 158 20.59 -19.60 10.31
N LYS A 159 21.17 -18.41 10.36
CA LYS A 159 22.04 -17.96 11.47
C LYS A 159 21.25 -17.18 12.54
N GLY A 160 19.92 -17.05 12.38
CA GLY A 160 19.07 -16.27 13.27
C GLY A 160 19.14 -14.77 13.06
N GLN A 161 19.81 -14.29 11.98
CA GLN A 161 19.87 -12.88 11.65
C GLN A 161 18.53 -12.41 11.07
N GLU A 162 18.08 -11.22 11.48
CA GLU A 162 16.88 -10.60 10.93
C GLU A 162 17.06 -10.26 9.45
N VAL A 163 16.20 -10.80 8.59
CA VAL A 163 16.17 -10.54 7.15
C VAL A 163 15.39 -9.25 6.87
N ALA A 164 14.24 -9.07 7.55
CA ALA A 164 13.43 -7.87 7.40
C ALA A 164 14.17 -6.63 7.93
N TYR A 165 14.04 -5.51 7.23
CA TYR A 165 14.47 -4.23 7.78
C TYR A 165 13.52 -3.82 8.89
N ARG A 166 14.06 -3.60 10.09
CA ARG A 166 13.31 -2.98 11.17
C ARG A 166 13.43 -1.48 11.04
N ASN A 167 12.33 -0.81 10.76
CA ASN A 167 12.27 0.63 10.94
C ASN A 167 12.47 0.94 12.43
N LYS A 168 13.61 1.57 12.75
CA LYS A 168 14.03 1.88 14.12
C LYS A 168 13.19 3.01 14.75
N LYS A 169 11.94 2.92 14.83
CA LYS A 169 10.86 3.77 15.38
C LYS A 169 9.88 4.16 14.27
N PRO A 170 8.59 3.93 14.45
CA PRO A 170 7.58 4.69 13.72
C PRO A 170 7.84 6.16 14.08
N GLN A 171 8.28 6.95 13.11
CA GLN A 171 8.31 8.38 13.27
C GLN A 171 6.87 8.82 13.48
N ASN A 172 6.62 9.62 14.49
CA ASN A 172 5.32 10.23 14.72
C ASN A 172 4.95 11.05 13.47
N TYR A 173 3.98 10.55 12.71
CA TYR A 173 3.33 11.28 11.63
C TYR A 173 2.16 12.07 12.20
#